data_fd7fd1e9ec9e5a975037d6f2fde38cbd
#
_entry.id   fd7fd1e9ec9e5a975037d6f2fde38cbd
#
_cell.length_a   1.000
_cell.length_b   1.000
_cell.length_c   1.000
_cell.angle_alpha   90.00
_cell.angle_beta   90.00
_cell.angle_gamma   90.00
#
_symmetry.space_group_name_H-M   'P 1'
#
loop_
_entity.id
_entity.type
_entity.pdbx_description
1 polymer ?
#
loop_
_entity_poly.entity_id
_entity_poly.type
_entity_poly.pdbx_seq_one_letter_code
_entity_poly.pdbx_strand_id
1 'polypeptide(L)'
;MGKLNVAIADDNQLTLDLLGDIVSSDSELQVVGTAKDGESAYRLIKEKQPDVVLLDIVMPKLDGLGVLDKIRSDQAVKNPPSVLMVSAVGNEGITEDAFAKGADYYIMKPFDQKTILDRIKSVRKRRHAKNFQSNNGTKEYVEQDMMKSL
;
A
#
# COMPACT_ATOMS: atom_id res chain seq x y z
N MET A 1 -6.58 9.96 18.80
CA MET A 1 -5.48 9.48 17.96
C MET A 1 -5.44 10.23 16.64
N GLY A 2 -4.25 10.45 16.12
CA GLY A 2 -4.09 11.15 14.85
C GLY A 2 -4.62 10.35 13.66
N LYS A 3 -4.75 11.03 12.52
CA LYS A 3 -5.15 10.42 11.29
C LYS A 3 -4.07 9.48 10.75
N LEU A 4 -4.47 8.47 10.00
CA LEU A 4 -3.54 7.67 9.22
C LEU A 4 -3.12 8.47 7.99
N ASN A 5 -1.82 8.54 7.78
CA ASN A 5 -1.23 9.23 6.64
C ASN A 5 -1.10 8.26 5.48
N VAL A 6 -1.68 8.60 4.34
CA VAL A 6 -1.72 7.75 3.15
C VAL A 6 -1.01 8.42 2.00
N ALA A 7 -0.08 7.72 1.37
CA ALA A 7 0.54 8.13 0.12
C ALA A 7 -0.05 7.28 -1.02
N ILE A 8 -0.14 7.87 -2.20
CA ILE A 8 -0.75 7.20 -3.36
C ILE A 8 0.21 7.31 -4.55
N ALA A 9 0.50 6.19 -5.19
CA ALA A 9 1.39 6.16 -6.35
C ALA A 9 0.73 5.40 -7.51
N ASP A 10 0.52 6.10 -8.62
CA ASP A 10 -0.11 5.56 -9.84
C ASP A 10 0.20 6.54 -10.97
N ASP A 11 0.56 6.04 -12.16
CA ASP A 11 0.91 6.92 -13.26
C ASP A 11 -0.30 7.59 -13.92
N ASN A 12 -1.51 7.15 -13.61
CA ASN A 12 -2.75 7.68 -14.16
C ASN A 12 -3.34 8.75 -13.23
N GLN A 13 -3.44 9.99 -13.72
CA GLN A 13 -3.95 11.10 -12.92
C GLN A 13 -5.39 10.89 -12.44
N LEU A 14 -6.23 10.31 -13.29
CA LEU A 14 -7.63 10.04 -12.90
C LEU A 14 -7.71 9.06 -11.74
N THR A 15 -6.85 8.04 -11.76
CA THR A 15 -6.78 7.08 -10.67
C THR A 15 -6.28 7.73 -9.38
N LEU A 16 -5.26 8.59 -9.47
CA LEU A 16 -4.77 9.35 -8.30
C LEU A 16 -5.87 10.21 -7.70
N ASP A 17 -6.62 10.91 -8.56
CA ASP A 17 -7.71 11.77 -8.10
C ASP A 17 -8.81 10.94 -7.43
N LEU A 18 -9.18 9.83 -8.03
CA LEU A 18 -10.22 8.94 -7.49
C LEU A 18 -9.80 8.36 -6.14
N LEU A 19 -8.60 7.82 -6.05
CA LEU A 19 -8.10 7.26 -4.79
C LEU A 19 -7.96 8.35 -3.73
N GLY A 20 -7.51 9.53 -4.13
CA GLY A 20 -7.43 10.69 -3.23
C GLY A 20 -8.78 11.06 -2.65
N ASP A 21 -9.82 11.09 -3.49
CA ASP A 21 -11.18 11.39 -3.06
C ASP A 21 -11.71 10.32 -2.10
N ILE A 22 -11.43 9.05 -2.41
CA ILE A 22 -11.85 7.94 -1.54
C ILE A 22 -11.21 8.07 -0.16
N VAL A 23 -9.90 8.26 -0.11
CA VAL A 23 -9.18 8.41 1.16
C VAL A 23 -9.69 9.62 1.93
N SER A 24 -9.86 10.75 1.24
CA SER A 24 -10.30 12.00 1.86
C SER A 24 -11.75 11.96 2.35
N SER A 25 -12.55 11.00 1.87
CA SER A 25 -13.93 10.85 2.34
C SER A 25 -14.02 10.30 3.76
N ASP A 26 -12.94 9.77 4.29
CA ASP A 26 -12.90 9.23 5.65
C ASP A 26 -12.12 10.20 6.55
N SER A 27 -12.76 10.69 7.61
CA SER A 27 -12.17 11.69 8.51
C SER A 27 -10.96 11.18 9.29
N GLU A 28 -10.76 9.86 9.36
CA GLU A 28 -9.62 9.27 10.05
C GLU A 28 -8.38 9.12 9.17
N LEU A 29 -8.49 9.45 7.89
CA LEU A 29 -7.43 9.29 6.91
C LEU A 29 -7.07 10.64 6.30
N GLN A 30 -5.81 10.79 5.88
CA GLN A 30 -5.41 11.95 5.08
C GLN A 30 -4.35 11.58 4.06
N VAL A 31 -4.45 12.18 2.88
CA VAL A 31 -3.45 12.02 1.82
C VAL A 31 -2.28 12.96 2.12
N VAL A 32 -1.08 12.41 2.23
CA VAL A 32 0.11 13.21 2.50
C VAL A 32 0.93 13.48 1.23
N GLY A 33 0.60 12.82 0.13
CA GLY A 33 1.25 13.07 -1.14
C GLY A 33 0.87 12.04 -2.18
N THR A 34 1.16 12.38 -3.44
CA THR A 34 0.95 11.49 -4.58
C THR A 34 2.19 11.44 -5.44
N ALA A 35 2.35 10.37 -6.20
CA ALA A 35 3.47 10.19 -7.12
C ALA A 35 2.99 9.47 -8.39
N LYS A 36 3.60 9.77 -9.52
CA LYS A 36 3.25 9.18 -10.82
C LYS A 36 4.29 8.21 -11.36
N ASP A 37 5.39 8.05 -10.66
CA ASP A 37 6.44 7.09 -11.02
C ASP A 37 7.04 6.51 -9.75
N GLY A 38 7.80 5.42 -9.91
CA GLY A 38 8.33 4.69 -8.77
C GLY A 38 9.43 5.43 -8.02
N GLU A 39 10.25 6.20 -8.73
CA GLU A 39 11.31 6.98 -8.06
C GLU A 39 10.72 8.07 -7.18
N SER A 40 9.71 8.78 -7.69
CA SER A 40 8.99 9.80 -6.92
C SER A 40 8.25 9.18 -5.75
N ALA A 41 7.67 8.00 -5.94
CA ALA A 41 6.99 7.27 -4.87
C ALA A 41 7.96 6.92 -3.74
N TYR A 42 9.13 6.41 -4.10
CA TYR A 42 10.15 6.06 -3.12
C TYR A 42 10.60 7.29 -2.31
N ARG A 43 10.87 8.41 -3.00
CA ARG A 43 11.24 9.67 -2.32
C ARG A 43 10.12 10.16 -1.39
N LEU A 44 8.87 10.09 -1.86
CA LEU A 44 7.70 10.49 -1.07
C LEU A 44 7.60 9.66 0.22
N ILE A 45 7.82 8.35 0.12
CA ILE A 45 7.78 7.47 1.28
C ILE A 45 8.87 7.82 2.29
N LYS A 46 10.07 8.08 1.81
CA LYS A 46 11.18 8.46 2.69
C LYS A 46 10.94 9.81 3.37
N GLU A 47 10.42 10.76 2.61
CA GLU A 47 10.23 12.13 3.09
C GLU A 47 9.04 12.24 4.05
N LYS A 48 7.91 11.65 3.71
CA LYS A 48 6.66 11.81 4.46
C LYS A 48 6.43 10.70 5.48
N GLN A 49 7.12 9.58 5.34
CA GLN A 49 6.94 8.42 6.22
C GLN A 49 5.46 8.09 6.47
N PRO A 50 4.70 7.80 5.38
CA PRO A 50 3.27 7.52 5.53
C PRO A 50 3.04 6.22 6.29
N ASP A 51 1.85 6.08 6.84
CA ASP A 51 1.44 4.84 7.49
C ASP A 51 1.05 3.78 6.46
N VAL A 52 0.45 4.22 5.36
CA VAL A 52 -0.07 3.34 4.31
C VAL A 52 0.30 3.91 2.95
N VAL A 53 0.66 3.06 2.02
CA VAL A 53 0.88 3.43 0.61
C VAL A 53 -0.05 2.61 -0.26
N LEU A 54 -0.80 3.29 -1.13
CA LEU A 54 -1.55 2.66 -2.22
C LEU A 54 -0.63 2.72 -3.44
N LEU A 55 -0.23 1.58 -3.96
CA LEU A 55 0.88 1.49 -4.91
C LEU A 55 0.51 0.65 -6.13
N ASP A 56 0.56 1.26 -7.32
CA ASP A 56 0.41 0.51 -8.57
C ASP A 56 1.73 -0.19 -8.92
N ILE A 57 1.62 -1.26 -9.68
CA ILE A 57 2.80 -1.98 -10.18
C ILE A 57 3.37 -1.31 -11.42
N VAL A 58 2.51 -0.99 -12.40
CA VAL A 58 2.97 -0.49 -13.71
C VAL A 58 3.16 1.02 -13.64
N MET A 59 4.39 1.46 -13.47
CA MET A 59 4.76 2.87 -13.43
C MET A 59 6.10 3.09 -14.12
N PRO A 60 6.32 4.26 -14.73
CA PRO A 60 7.60 4.55 -15.35
C PRO A 60 8.73 4.70 -14.33
N LYS A 61 9.94 4.62 -14.80
CA LYS A 61 11.21 4.77 -14.07
C LYS A 61 11.50 3.62 -13.11
N LEU A 62 10.56 3.29 -12.25
CA LEU A 62 10.66 2.21 -11.29
C LEU A 62 9.24 1.69 -11.07
N ASP A 63 9.00 0.41 -11.25
CA ASP A 63 7.68 -0.16 -11.03
C ASP A 63 7.39 -0.37 -9.54
N GLY A 64 6.15 -0.75 -9.23
CA GLY A 64 5.74 -0.93 -7.84
C GLY A 64 6.51 -2.01 -7.10
N LEU A 65 6.90 -3.08 -7.79
CA LEU A 65 7.72 -4.13 -7.17
C LEU A 65 9.11 -3.60 -6.83
N GLY A 66 9.68 -2.78 -7.71
CA GLY A 66 10.95 -2.12 -7.45
C GLY A 66 10.88 -1.15 -6.28
N VAL A 67 9.76 -0.46 -6.11
CA VAL A 67 9.55 0.42 -4.94
C VAL A 67 9.57 -0.41 -3.66
N LEU A 68 8.87 -1.55 -3.64
CA LEU A 68 8.87 -2.45 -2.49
C LEU A 68 10.29 -2.89 -2.13
N ASP A 69 11.08 -3.32 -3.13
CA ASP A 69 12.46 -3.73 -2.90
C ASP A 69 13.29 -2.61 -2.28
N LYS A 70 13.15 -1.40 -2.80
CA LYS A 70 13.91 -0.25 -2.29
C LYS A 70 13.53 0.10 -0.85
N ILE A 71 12.24 0.08 -0.54
CA ILE A 71 11.77 0.35 0.82
C ILE A 71 12.36 -0.67 1.80
N ARG A 72 12.35 -1.95 1.41
CA ARG A 72 12.81 -3.03 2.28
C ARG A 72 14.32 -3.02 2.48
N SER A 73 15.09 -2.61 1.48
CA SER A 73 16.54 -2.62 1.53
C SER A 73 17.15 -1.34 2.07
N ASP A 74 16.37 -0.26 2.18
CA ASP A 74 16.86 1.03 2.64
C ASP A 74 16.81 1.12 4.17
N GLN A 75 17.97 1.11 4.79
CA GLN A 75 18.09 1.18 6.25
C GLN A 75 17.59 2.51 6.82
N ALA A 76 17.49 3.56 5.99
CA ALA A 76 16.95 4.84 6.42
C ALA A 76 15.43 4.79 6.60
N VAL A 77 14.77 3.80 6.00
CA VAL A 77 13.33 3.59 6.19
C VAL A 77 13.12 2.71 7.41
N LYS A 78 13.07 3.34 8.58
CA LYS A 78 13.01 2.61 9.87
C LYS A 78 11.65 1.99 10.16
N ASN A 79 10.58 2.68 9.75
CA ASN A 79 9.21 2.21 9.93
C ASN A 79 8.56 2.10 8.57
N PRO A 80 8.78 0.99 7.86
CA PRO A 80 8.22 0.86 6.52
C PRO A 80 6.69 0.91 6.58
N PRO A 81 6.06 1.56 5.59
CA PRO A 81 4.61 1.66 5.58
C PRO A 81 3.97 0.31 5.28
N SER A 82 2.71 0.18 5.62
CA SER A 82 1.89 -0.89 5.07
C SER A 82 1.61 -0.57 3.61
N VAL A 83 1.70 -1.57 2.74
CA VAL A 83 1.55 -1.36 1.31
C VAL A 83 0.35 -2.14 0.77
N LEU A 84 -0.58 -1.41 0.16
CA LEU A 84 -1.69 -1.98 -0.57
C LEU A 84 -1.39 -1.83 -2.06
N MET A 85 -1.18 -2.94 -2.76
CA MET A 85 -1.05 -2.88 -4.21
C MET A 85 -2.43 -2.63 -4.81
N VAL A 86 -2.53 -1.70 -5.76
CA VAL A 86 -3.77 -1.40 -6.47
C VAL A 86 -3.42 -1.38 -7.96
N SER A 87 -3.71 -2.46 -8.67
CA SER A 87 -3.19 -2.63 -10.02
C SER A 87 -4.14 -3.38 -10.94
N ALA A 88 -4.02 -3.11 -12.25
CA ALA A 88 -4.75 -3.84 -13.28
C ALA A 88 -4.07 -5.17 -13.61
N VAL A 89 -2.80 -5.36 -13.25
CA VAL A 89 -2.09 -6.62 -13.46
C VAL A 89 -2.11 -7.43 -12.17
N GLY A 90 -2.36 -8.72 -12.26
CA GLY A 90 -2.53 -9.52 -11.06
C GLY A 90 -2.49 -11.01 -11.32
N ASN A 91 -1.62 -11.47 -12.24
CA ASN A 91 -1.44 -12.90 -12.38
C ASN A 91 -0.77 -13.47 -11.12
N GLU A 92 -0.83 -14.78 -10.98
CA GLU A 92 -0.34 -15.48 -9.79
C GLU A 92 1.11 -15.15 -9.46
N GLY A 93 1.98 -15.14 -10.47
CA GLY A 93 3.42 -14.85 -10.24
C GLY A 93 3.66 -13.44 -9.74
N ILE A 94 2.94 -12.45 -10.27
CA ILE A 94 3.09 -11.05 -9.84
C ILE A 94 2.57 -10.87 -8.43
N THR A 95 1.42 -11.45 -8.10
CA THR A 95 0.84 -11.31 -6.76
C THR A 95 1.73 -11.99 -5.70
N GLU A 96 2.24 -13.17 -6.01
CA GLU A 96 3.17 -13.86 -5.10
C GLU A 96 4.44 -13.04 -4.89
N ASP A 97 4.99 -12.47 -5.95
CA ASP A 97 6.20 -11.66 -5.88
C ASP A 97 5.96 -10.41 -5.03
N ALA A 98 4.82 -9.75 -5.21
CA ALA A 98 4.45 -8.57 -4.42
C ALA A 98 4.40 -8.92 -2.92
N PHE A 99 3.76 -10.01 -2.56
CA PHE A 99 3.68 -10.43 -1.16
C PHE A 99 5.04 -10.82 -0.61
N ALA A 100 5.85 -11.53 -1.39
CA ALA A 100 7.20 -11.89 -0.98
C ALA A 100 8.06 -10.65 -0.71
N LYS A 101 7.81 -9.56 -1.44
CA LYS A 101 8.52 -8.29 -1.28
C LYS A 101 7.94 -7.39 -0.20
N GLY A 102 6.82 -7.79 0.43
CA GLY A 102 6.30 -7.09 1.58
C GLY A 102 4.97 -6.36 1.41
N ALA A 103 4.26 -6.58 0.30
CA ALA A 103 2.90 -6.04 0.16
C ALA A 103 1.99 -6.70 1.20
N ASP A 104 1.09 -5.92 1.76
CA ASP A 104 0.15 -6.40 2.77
C ASP A 104 -1.17 -6.86 2.13
N TYR A 105 -1.61 -6.17 1.09
CA TYR A 105 -2.83 -6.51 0.36
C TYR A 105 -2.63 -6.25 -1.13
N TYR A 106 -3.45 -6.90 -1.94
CA TYR A 106 -3.45 -6.74 -3.39
C TYR A 106 -4.89 -6.52 -3.86
N ILE A 107 -5.17 -5.36 -4.43
CA ILE A 107 -6.50 -4.99 -4.90
C ILE A 107 -6.44 -4.83 -6.41
N MET A 108 -7.30 -5.56 -7.11
CA MET A 108 -7.38 -5.48 -8.57
C MET A 108 -8.23 -4.29 -9.01
N LYS A 109 -7.80 -3.63 -10.06
CA LYS A 109 -8.64 -2.64 -10.76
C LYS A 109 -9.61 -3.38 -11.68
N PRO A 110 -10.86 -2.92 -11.84
CA PRO A 110 -11.45 -1.79 -11.15
C PRO A 110 -11.80 -2.13 -9.69
N PHE A 111 -11.72 -1.13 -8.84
CA PHE A 111 -11.98 -1.27 -7.41
C PHE A 111 -13.20 -0.43 -7.01
N ASP A 112 -13.77 -0.71 -5.84
CA ASP A 112 -14.80 0.14 -5.25
C ASP A 112 -14.27 0.84 -4.00
N GLN A 113 -14.97 1.90 -3.60
CA GLN A 113 -14.58 2.72 -2.46
C GLN A 113 -14.54 1.90 -1.16
N LYS A 114 -15.54 1.05 -0.97
CA LYS A 114 -15.63 0.26 0.26
C LYS A 114 -14.43 -0.67 0.42
N THR A 115 -14.01 -1.34 -0.64
CA THR A 115 -12.85 -2.25 -0.60
C THR A 115 -11.59 -1.49 -0.21
N ILE A 116 -11.35 -0.34 -0.82
CA ILE A 116 -10.17 0.48 -0.49
C ILE A 116 -10.17 0.87 0.99
N LEU A 117 -11.29 1.43 1.46
CA LEU A 117 -11.38 1.89 2.85
C LEU A 117 -11.27 0.73 3.84
N ASP A 118 -11.93 -0.39 3.56
CA ASP A 118 -11.89 -1.56 4.44
C ASP A 118 -10.48 -2.12 4.57
N ARG A 119 -9.72 -2.16 3.47
CA ARG A 119 -8.35 -2.66 3.50
C ARG A 119 -7.41 -1.71 4.26
N ILE A 120 -7.58 -0.40 4.09
CA ILE A 120 -6.80 0.57 4.86
C ILE A 120 -7.08 0.42 6.36
N LYS A 121 -8.33 0.27 6.73
CA LYS A 121 -8.71 0.08 8.13
C LYS A 121 -8.21 -1.24 8.71
N SER A 122 -8.17 -2.29 7.91
CA SER A 122 -7.61 -3.58 8.31
C SER A 122 -6.12 -3.47 8.63
N VAL A 123 -5.38 -2.71 7.82
CA VAL A 123 -3.96 -2.44 8.05
C VAL A 123 -3.76 -1.72 9.38
N ARG A 124 -4.61 -0.73 9.68
CA ARG A 124 -4.55 0.00 10.95
C ARG A 124 -4.70 -0.94 12.15
N LYS A 125 -5.66 -1.86 12.10
CA LYS A 125 -5.86 -2.84 13.14
C LYS A 125 -4.66 -3.75 13.32
N ARG A 126 -4.05 -4.19 12.22
CA ARG A 126 -2.89 -5.06 12.27
C ARG A 126 -1.67 -4.36 12.86
N ARG A 127 -1.44 -3.09 12.49
CA ARG A 127 -0.34 -2.31 13.05
C ARG A 127 -0.52 -2.14 14.55
N HIS A 128 -1.74 -1.90 15.00
CA HIS A 128 -2.04 -1.81 16.41
C HIS A 128 -1.76 -3.14 17.13
N ALA A 129 -2.15 -4.27 16.54
CA ALA A 129 -1.91 -5.60 17.09
C ALA A 129 -0.41 -5.90 17.18
N LYS A 130 0.39 -5.48 16.20
CA LYS A 130 1.85 -5.68 16.19
C LYS A 130 2.54 -5.04 17.39
N ASN A 131 1.96 -4.00 17.95
CA ASN A 131 2.53 -3.35 19.12
C ASN A 131 2.43 -4.21 20.40
N PHE A 132 1.60 -5.24 20.40
CA PHE A 132 1.35 -6.08 21.56
C PHE A 132 1.80 -7.52 21.41
N GLN A 133 2.05 -8.00 20.18
CA GLN A 133 2.36 -9.40 19.91
C GLN A 133 3.49 -9.56 18.92
N SER A 134 4.12 -10.73 18.91
CA SER A 134 5.11 -11.06 17.90
C SER A 134 4.43 -11.15 16.53
N ASN A 135 5.20 -10.89 15.48
CA ASN A 135 4.66 -10.76 14.13
C ASN A 135 4.38 -12.09 13.42
N ASN A 136 4.58 -13.23 14.08
CA ASN A 136 4.56 -14.52 13.41
C ASN A 136 3.24 -14.94 12.79
N GLY A 137 2.10 -14.51 13.35
CA GLY A 137 0.79 -14.87 12.81
C GLY A 137 0.24 -13.89 11.79
N THR A 138 0.78 -12.70 11.72
CA THR A 138 0.21 -11.62 10.92
C THR A 138 0.37 -11.86 9.43
N LYS A 139 1.52 -12.36 9.03
CA LYS A 139 1.82 -12.61 7.62
C LYS A 139 0.94 -13.73 7.06
N GLU A 140 0.75 -14.81 7.81
CA GLU A 140 -0.16 -15.88 7.41
C GLU A 140 -1.57 -15.39 7.22
N TYR A 141 -2.05 -14.56 8.14
CA TYR A 141 -3.38 -13.99 8.06
C TYR A 141 -3.59 -13.19 6.77
N VAL A 142 -2.60 -12.38 6.39
CA VAL A 142 -2.65 -11.59 5.16
C VAL A 142 -2.72 -12.48 3.93
N GLU A 143 -1.92 -13.55 3.89
CA GLU A 143 -1.93 -14.48 2.76
C GLU A 143 -3.28 -15.17 2.62
N GLN A 144 -3.89 -15.60 3.73
CA GLN A 144 -5.22 -16.21 3.71
C GLN A 144 -6.28 -15.25 3.22
N ASP A 145 -6.24 -14.01 3.67
CA ASP A 145 -7.19 -13.00 3.25
C ASP A 145 -7.06 -12.71 1.75
N MET A 146 -5.84 -12.67 1.25
CA MET A 146 -5.57 -12.53 -0.16
C MET A 146 -6.13 -13.68 -0.97
N MET A 147 -5.94 -14.90 -0.54
CA MET A 147 -6.45 -16.08 -1.23
C MET A 147 -7.98 -16.07 -1.31
N LYS A 148 -8.64 -15.58 -0.30
CA LYS A 148 -10.10 -15.44 -0.30
C LYS A 148 -10.58 -14.40 -1.30
N SER A 149 -9.76 -13.42 -1.61
CA SER A 149 -10.10 -12.35 -2.54
C SER A 149 -9.91 -12.76 -4.00
N LEU A 150 -9.18 -13.80 -4.25
CA LEU A 150 -8.95 -14.32 -5.59
C LEU A 150 -10.05 -15.28 -5.98
#